data_d70cf8396041b2a3e393223bcd4e9320
#
_entry.id   d70cf8396041b2a3e393223bcd4e9320
#
_cell.length_a   1.000
_cell.length_b   1.000
_cell.length_c   1.000
_cell.angle_alpha   90.00
_cell.angle_beta   90.00
_cell.angle_gamma   90.00
#
_symmetry.space_group_name_H-M   'P 1'
#
loop_
_entity.id
_entity.type
_entity.pdbx_description
1 polymer ?
#
loop_
_entity_poly.entity_id
_entity_poly.type
_entity_poly.pdbx_seq_one_letter_code
_entity_poly.pdbx_strand_id
1 'polypeptide(L)'
;MPSFEKILTTILDFDFKKLNPIYQSFFVMLFFAIYFCTCSYYSNDAKISKDGYRNMFNENFSGLIVKKYLDKDNRMSPTFKLKDSSEVYGYSVLWEKAEIGDLLVKKTNSRFVKILKKDTTIVVDMDVAFKYHDTFPENKE
;
A
#
# COMPACT_ATOMS: atom_id res chain seq x y z
N MET A 1 -20.70 24.92 -26.93
CA MET A 1 -20.37 24.43 -25.59
C MET A 1 -19.70 25.55 -24.81
N PRO A 2 -20.12 25.88 -23.57
CA PRO A 2 -19.42 26.88 -22.78
C PRO A 2 -18.00 26.38 -22.49
N SER A 3 -17.01 27.28 -22.55
CA SER A 3 -15.62 26.91 -22.24
C SER A 3 -15.50 26.53 -20.75
N PHE A 4 -14.58 25.65 -20.44
CA PHE A 4 -14.31 25.19 -19.05
C PHE A 4 -14.11 26.37 -18.08
N GLU A 5 -13.44 27.43 -18.53
CA GLU A 5 -13.25 28.68 -17.76
C GLU A 5 -14.56 29.36 -17.38
N LYS A 6 -15.54 29.41 -18.29
CA LYS A 6 -16.87 30.01 -17.99
C LYS A 6 -17.62 29.19 -16.94
N ILE A 7 -17.49 27.87 -16.98
CA ILE A 7 -18.11 26.99 -15.96
C ILE A 7 -17.44 27.22 -14.62
N LEU A 8 -16.11 27.31 -14.58
CA LEU A 8 -15.34 27.53 -13.35
C LEU A 8 -15.65 28.88 -12.71
N THR A 9 -15.69 29.95 -13.47
CA THR A 9 -16.04 31.29 -12.96
C THR A 9 -17.48 31.34 -12.45
N THR A 10 -18.42 30.70 -13.13
CA THR A 10 -19.81 30.62 -12.66
C THR A 10 -19.94 29.85 -11.32
N ILE A 11 -19.11 28.83 -11.13
CA ILE A 11 -19.07 28.07 -9.85
C ILE A 11 -18.42 28.91 -8.75
N LEU A 12 -17.35 29.64 -9.06
CA LEU A 12 -16.63 30.47 -8.09
C LEU A 12 -17.42 31.72 -7.66
N ASP A 13 -18.23 32.27 -8.56
CA ASP A 13 -19.10 33.44 -8.28
C ASP A 13 -20.45 33.05 -7.66
N PHE A 14 -20.66 31.74 -7.39
CA PHE A 14 -21.90 31.26 -6.83
C PHE A 14 -22.05 31.68 -5.35
N ASP A 15 -22.93 32.66 -5.13
CA ASP A 15 -23.21 33.16 -3.78
C ASP A 15 -24.16 32.21 -3.01
N PHE A 16 -23.57 31.30 -2.29
CA PHE A 16 -24.28 30.29 -1.51
C PHE A 16 -25.28 30.90 -0.49
N LYS A 17 -24.98 32.11 0.01
CA LYS A 17 -25.84 32.81 0.98
C LYS A 17 -27.16 33.30 0.39
N LYS A 18 -27.28 33.43 -0.93
CA LYS A 18 -28.52 33.83 -1.61
C LYS A 18 -29.48 32.67 -1.87
N LEU A 19 -29.05 31.43 -1.62
CA LEU A 19 -29.91 30.27 -1.75
C LEU A 19 -30.91 30.19 -0.59
N ASN A 20 -32.11 29.67 -0.90
CA ASN A 20 -33.07 29.29 0.14
C ASN A 20 -32.41 28.31 1.14
N PRO A 21 -32.60 28.45 2.45
CA PRO A 21 -32.02 27.59 3.49
C PRO A 21 -32.19 26.08 3.23
N ILE A 22 -33.30 25.69 2.62
CA ILE A 22 -33.53 24.27 2.24
C ILE A 22 -32.51 23.77 1.24
N TYR A 23 -32.19 24.57 0.21
CA TYR A 23 -31.18 24.21 -0.80
C TYR A 23 -29.76 24.25 -0.22
N GLN A 24 -29.47 25.20 0.68
CA GLN A 24 -28.19 25.23 1.40
C GLN A 24 -27.97 23.93 2.18
N SER A 25 -28.99 23.51 2.93
CA SER A 25 -28.95 22.25 3.69
C SER A 25 -28.73 21.02 2.77
N PHE A 26 -29.42 20.98 1.63
CA PHE A 26 -29.27 19.93 0.64
C PHE A 26 -27.84 19.85 0.07
N PHE A 27 -27.26 21.01 -0.28
CA PHE A 27 -25.87 21.07 -0.78
C PHE A 27 -24.87 20.60 0.26
N VAL A 28 -25.03 21.00 1.52
CA VAL A 28 -24.16 20.54 2.61
C VAL A 28 -24.25 19.02 2.77
N MET A 29 -25.46 18.45 2.78
CA MET A 29 -25.63 16.99 2.84
C MET A 29 -25.01 16.27 1.64
N LEU A 30 -25.14 16.82 0.44
CA LEU A 30 -24.54 16.27 -0.77
C LEU A 30 -23.00 16.25 -0.68
N PHE A 31 -22.39 17.34 -0.21
CA PHE A 31 -20.95 17.39 0.01
C PHE A 31 -20.49 16.37 1.05
N PHE A 32 -21.20 16.22 2.15
CA PHE A 32 -20.91 15.20 3.15
C PHE A 32 -21.05 13.78 2.56
N ALA A 33 -22.09 13.52 1.79
CA ALA A 33 -22.26 12.22 1.14
C ALA A 33 -21.10 11.88 0.19
N ILE A 34 -20.69 12.84 -0.66
CA ILE A 34 -19.53 12.67 -1.55
C ILE A 34 -18.25 12.45 -0.74
N TYR A 35 -18.04 13.23 0.32
CA TYR A 35 -16.87 13.10 1.19
C TYR A 35 -16.82 11.72 1.85
N PHE A 36 -17.93 11.24 2.43
CA PHE A 36 -18.00 9.91 3.03
C PHE A 36 -17.82 8.79 2.01
N CYS A 37 -18.41 8.92 0.82
CA CYS A 37 -18.22 7.94 -0.25
C CYS A 37 -16.75 7.88 -0.70
N THR A 38 -16.08 9.02 -0.86
CA THR A 38 -14.67 9.07 -1.24
C THR A 38 -13.77 8.54 -0.14
N CYS A 39 -13.98 8.93 1.11
CA CYS A 39 -13.23 8.41 2.24
C CYS A 39 -13.40 6.90 2.39
N SER A 40 -14.62 6.38 2.28
CA SER A 40 -14.90 4.95 2.33
C SER A 40 -14.25 4.18 1.18
N TYR A 41 -14.19 4.78 -0.02
CA TYR A 41 -13.53 4.18 -1.18
C TYR A 41 -12.00 4.11 -1.00
N TYR A 42 -11.38 5.18 -0.46
CA TYR A 42 -9.93 5.23 -0.26
C TYR A 42 -9.46 4.47 0.99
N SER A 43 -10.30 4.33 2.01
CA SER A 43 -9.98 3.60 3.25
C SER A 43 -10.41 2.14 3.23
N ASN A 44 -10.67 1.56 2.06
CA ASN A 44 -11.03 0.16 1.96
C ASN A 44 -9.79 -0.71 2.23
N ASP A 45 -9.71 -1.28 3.44
CA ASP A 45 -8.61 -2.15 3.87
C ASP A 45 -8.36 -3.31 2.89
N ALA A 46 -9.43 -3.79 2.26
CA ALA A 46 -9.35 -4.81 1.24
C ALA A 46 -8.54 -4.36 0.02
N LYS A 47 -8.74 -3.13 -0.46
CA LYS A 47 -8.00 -2.59 -1.59
C LYS A 47 -6.53 -2.34 -1.24
N ILE A 48 -6.27 -1.74 -0.06
CA ILE A 48 -4.91 -1.48 0.44
C ILE A 48 -4.13 -2.79 0.55
N SER A 49 -4.76 -3.82 1.10
CA SER A 49 -4.15 -5.14 1.26
C SER A 49 -3.89 -5.82 -0.09
N LYS A 50 -4.80 -5.68 -1.05
CA LYS A 50 -4.63 -6.20 -2.42
C LYS A 50 -3.50 -5.50 -3.18
N ASP A 51 -3.41 -4.18 -3.08
CA ASP A 51 -2.36 -3.40 -3.72
C ASP A 51 -1.00 -3.70 -3.04
N GLY A 52 -0.97 -3.84 -1.72
CA GLY A 52 0.20 -4.28 -0.96
C GLY A 52 0.68 -5.66 -1.40
N TYR A 53 -0.23 -6.63 -1.56
CA TYR A 53 0.10 -7.96 -2.05
C TYR A 53 0.68 -7.92 -3.47
N ARG A 54 0.04 -7.17 -4.39
CA ARG A 54 0.54 -7.02 -5.76
C ARG A 54 1.93 -6.40 -5.81
N ASN A 55 2.19 -5.39 -5.00
CA ASN A 55 3.50 -4.77 -4.90
C ASN A 55 4.53 -5.79 -4.41
N MET A 56 4.25 -6.49 -3.30
CA MET A 56 5.09 -7.55 -2.78
C MET A 56 5.35 -8.64 -3.84
N PHE A 57 4.31 -9.07 -4.57
CA PHE A 57 4.44 -10.12 -5.59
C PHE A 57 5.39 -9.72 -6.71
N ASN A 58 5.40 -8.43 -7.10
CA ASN A 58 6.25 -7.88 -8.15
C ASN A 58 7.67 -7.51 -7.68
N GLU A 59 7.89 -7.42 -6.36
CA GLU A 59 9.22 -7.13 -5.83
C GLU A 59 10.25 -8.18 -6.23
N ASN A 60 11.47 -7.71 -6.48
CA ASN A 60 12.64 -8.55 -6.73
C ASN A 60 13.82 -7.99 -5.94
N PHE A 61 14.39 -8.78 -5.06
CA PHE A 61 15.56 -8.38 -4.30
C PHE A 61 16.44 -9.58 -3.94
N SER A 62 17.73 -9.31 -3.85
CA SER A 62 18.72 -10.29 -3.38
C SER A 62 19.87 -9.54 -2.71
N GLY A 63 20.03 -9.70 -1.41
CA GLY A 63 21.10 -9.02 -0.70
C GLY A 63 21.25 -9.44 0.77
N LEU A 64 22.46 -9.24 1.28
CA LEU A 64 22.79 -9.47 2.69
C LEU A 64 22.19 -8.36 3.54
N ILE A 65 21.48 -8.71 4.61
CA ILE A 65 20.93 -7.74 5.57
C ILE A 65 22.10 -7.14 6.36
N VAL A 66 22.31 -5.85 6.25
CA VAL A 66 23.32 -5.11 7.02
C VAL A 66 22.72 -4.31 8.18
N LYS A 67 21.42 -3.99 8.09
CA LYS A 67 20.70 -3.26 9.15
C LYS A 67 19.24 -3.65 9.17
N LYS A 68 18.67 -3.66 10.36
CA LYS A 68 17.25 -3.88 10.67
C LYS A 68 16.77 -2.70 11.51
N TYR A 69 15.75 -1.95 11.05
CA TYR A 69 15.30 -0.76 11.76
C TYR A 69 13.84 -0.44 11.45
N LEU A 70 13.24 0.36 12.33
CA LEU A 70 11.92 0.94 12.10
C LEU A 70 12.11 2.30 11.42
N ASP A 71 11.59 2.44 10.22
CA ASP A 71 11.67 3.66 9.44
C ASP A 71 10.72 4.71 10.01
N LYS A 72 11.29 5.76 10.61
CA LYS A 72 10.54 6.84 11.25
C LYS A 72 9.80 7.72 10.24
N ASP A 73 10.35 7.86 9.05
CA ASP A 73 9.81 8.69 7.98
C ASP A 73 8.64 7.97 7.28
N ASN A 74 8.59 6.63 7.42
CA ASN A 74 7.53 5.79 6.88
C ASN A 74 6.74 5.07 8.00
N ARG A 75 6.08 5.85 8.87
CA ARG A 75 5.16 5.36 9.92
C ARG A 75 5.73 4.25 10.80
N MET A 76 7.01 4.28 11.12
CA MET A 76 7.70 3.23 11.90
C MET A 76 7.65 1.86 11.22
N SER A 77 7.65 1.84 9.89
CA SER A 77 7.62 0.60 9.12
C SER A 77 8.91 -0.21 9.32
N PRO A 78 8.79 -1.52 9.58
CA PRO A 78 9.95 -2.40 9.67
C PRO A 78 10.68 -2.45 8.33
N THR A 79 11.99 -2.20 8.33
CA THR A 79 12.79 -2.07 7.11
C THR A 79 14.13 -2.79 7.26
N PHE A 80 14.49 -3.58 6.27
CA PHE A 80 15.82 -4.16 6.11
C PHE A 80 16.64 -3.32 5.14
N LYS A 81 17.85 -2.93 5.55
CA LYS A 81 18.84 -2.36 4.64
C LYS A 81 19.77 -3.46 4.16
N LEU A 82 19.89 -3.60 2.85
CA LEU A 82 20.76 -4.59 2.23
C LEU A 82 22.16 -4.00 1.96
N LYS A 83 23.11 -4.86 1.68
CA LYS A 83 24.52 -4.48 1.47
C LYS A 83 24.72 -3.55 0.28
N ASP A 84 23.88 -3.63 -0.74
CA ASP A 84 23.86 -2.75 -1.91
C ASP A 84 23.18 -1.40 -1.65
N SER A 85 22.85 -1.12 -0.39
CA SER A 85 22.09 0.06 0.08
C SER A 85 20.62 0.08 -0.30
N SER A 86 20.09 -0.94 -0.96
CA SER A 86 18.64 -1.06 -1.17
C SER A 86 17.90 -1.32 0.14
N GLU A 87 16.64 -0.90 0.18
CA GLU A 87 15.78 -1.04 1.33
C GLU A 87 14.59 -1.94 0.97
N VAL A 88 14.32 -2.90 1.84
CA VAL A 88 13.24 -3.88 1.67
C VAL A 88 12.29 -3.78 2.85
N TYR A 89 10.99 -3.71 2.57
CA TYR A 89 9.99 -3.70 3.61
C TYR A 89 9.99 -5.01 4.39
N GLY A 90 10.09 -4.90 5.71
CA GLY A 90 10.13 -6.04 6.61
C GLY A 90 8.74 -6.50 7.01
N TYR A 91 8.01 -7.15 6.10
CA TYR A 91 6.72 -7.78 6.44
C TYR A 91 6.85 -8.60 7.72
N SER A 92 5.80 -8.61 8.56
CA SER A 92 5.85 -9.21 9.90
C SER A 92 6.48 -10.60 9.95
N VAL A 93 6.08 -11.46 9.00
CA VAL A 93 6.60 -12.84 8.89
C VAL A 93 8.09 -12.90 8.51
N LEU A 94 8.61 -11.92 7.78
CA LEU A 94 10.03 -11.80 7.46
C LEU A 94 10.79 -11.17 8.63
N TRP A 95 10.18 -10.14 9.25
CA TRP A 95 10.80 -9.41 10.34
C TRP A 95 11.12 -10.30 11.54
N GLU A 96 10.27 -11.25 11.82
CA GLU A 96 10.48 -12.20 12.93
C GLU A 96 11.55 -13.24 12.63
N LYS A 97 11.74 -13.64 11.36
CA LYS A 97 12.60 -14.77 10.99
C LYS A 97 13.98 -14.37 10.48
N ALA A 98 14.08 -13.18 9.87
CA ALA A 98 15.33 -12.71 9.27
C ALA A 98 16.14 -11.86 10.25
N GLU A 99 17.45 -12.03 10.24
CA GLU A 99 18.39 -11.33 11.10
C GLU A 99 19.50 -10.65 10.30
N ILE A 100 20.24 -9.75 10.95
CA ILE A 100 21.41 -9.10 10.36
C ILE A 100 22.44 -10.19 10.04
N GLY A 101 22.96 -10.19 8.81
CA GLY A 101 23.88 -11.22 8.31
C GLY A 101 23.21 -12.31 7.49
N ASP A 102 21.88 -12.39 7.48
CA ASP A 102 21.16 -13.31 6.60
C ASP A 102 21.11 -12.76 5.16
N LEU A 103 21.07 -13.66 4.17
CA LEU A 103 20.86 -13.30 2.77
C LEU A 103 19.36 -13.46 2.43
N LEU A 104 18.73 -12.36 2.06
CA LEU A 104 17.36 -12.38 1.54
C LEU A 104 17.36 -12.56 0.03
N VAL A 105 16.49 -13.43 -0.47
CA VAL A 105 16.31 -13.64 -1.91
C VAL A 105 14.84 -13.77 -2.23
N LYS A 106 14.33 -12.90 -3.11
CA LYS A 106 12.98 -12.94 -3.66
C LYS A 106 13.04 -12.73 -5.18
N LYS A 107 12.31 -13.54 -5.92
CA LYS A 107 12.12 -13.37 -7.36
C LYS A 107 10.82 -12.65 -7.66
N THR A 108 10.77 -11.88 -8.73
CA THR A 108 9.55 -11.32 -9.29
C THR A 108 8.53 -12.42 -9.57
N ASN A 109 7.24 -12.11 -9.40
CA ASN A 109 6.13 -13.05 -9.59
C ASN A 109 6.19 -14.28 -8.68
N SER A 110 6.80 -14.15 -7.51
CA SER A 110 6.87 -15.19 -6.50
C SER A 110 6.31 -14.72 -5.17
N ARG A 111 5.50 -15.54 -4.53
CA ARG A 111 5.05 -15.32 -3.16
C ARG A 111 6.07 -15.78 -2.11
N PHE A 112 7.12 -16.48 -2.54
CA PHE A 112 8.11 -17.04 -1.63
C PHE A 112 9.32 -16.15 -1.50
N VAL A 113 9.76 -15.92 -0.27
CA VAL A 113 11.03 -15.29 0.08
C VAL A 113 11.92 -16.33 0.73
N LYS A 114 13.16 -16.43 0.28
CA LYS A 114 14.17 -17.29 0.89
C LYS A 114 15.05 -16.46 1.81
N ILE A 115 15.22 -16.94 3.04
CA ILE A 115 16.18 -16.42 4.01
C ILE A 115 17.28 -17.46 4.13
N LEU A 116 18.45 -17.14 3.61
CA LEU A 116 19.61 -18.02 3.69
C LEU A 116 20.42 -17.61 4.92
N LYS A 117 20.41 -18.47 5.92
CA LYS A 117 21.26 -18.39 7.10
C LYS A 117 22.53 -19.23 6.88
N LYS A 118 23.51 -19.10 7.78
CA LYS A 118 24.80 -19.79 7.65
C LYS A 118 24.64 -21.31 7.39
N ASP A 119 23.73 -21.96 8.11
CA ASP A 119 23.59 -23.42 8.11
C ASP A 119 22.19 -23.89 7.67
N THR A 120 21.28 -22.96 7.32
CA THR A 120 19.88 -23.28 7.07
C THR A 120 19.27 -22.32 6.06
N THR A 121 18.35 -22.82 5.26
CA THR A 121 17.49 -21.97 4.40
C THR A 121 16.07 -22.03 4.88
N ILE A 122 15.48 -20.88 5.17
CA ILE A 122 14.08 -20.75 5.53
C ILE A 122 13.34 -20.21 4.30
N VAL A 123 12.27 -20.87 3.89
CA VAL A 123 11.35 -20.40 2.86
C VAL A 123 10.14 -19.83 3.56
N VAL A 124 9.84 -18.57 3.31
CA VAL A 124 8.71 -17.86 3.87
C VAL A 124 7.66 -17.66 2.80
N ASP A 125 6.46 -18.16 3.04
CA ASP A 125 5.30 -17.89 2.20
C ASP A 125 4.68 -16.56 2.62
N MET A 126 4.67 -15.60 1.71
CA MET A 126 4.17 -14.24 1.97
C MET A 126 2.65 -14.16 1.99
N ASP A 127 1.93 -15.16 1.50
CA ASP A 127 0.48 -15.22 1.59
C ASP A 127 -0.01 -15.20 3.05
N VAL A 128 0.83 -15.70 3.97
CA VAL A 128 0.54 -15.65 5.42
C VAL A 128 0.46 -14.21 5.95
N ALA A 129 1.18 -13.28 5.33
CA ALA A 129 1.14 -11.85 5.70
C ALA A 129 -0.07 -11.13 5.09
N PHE A 130 -0.66 -11.69 4.04
CA PHE A 130 -1.77 -11.10 3.33
C PHE A 130 -2.93 -12.09 3.29
N LYS A 131 -4.09 -11.72 3.79
CA LYS A 131 -5.30 -12.58 3.81
C LYS A 131 -6.00 -12.69 2.43
N TYR A 132 -5.24 -12.71 1.32
CA TYR A 132 -5.78 -12.55 -0.05
C TYR A 132 -5.37 -13.62 -1.05
N HIS A 133 -4.97 -14.80 -0.60
CA HIS A 133 -4.53 -15.87 -1.51
C HIS A 133 -5.60 -16.38 -2.51
N ASP A 134 -6.89 -16.10 -2.27
CA ASP A 134 -7.97 -16.60 -3.13
C ASP A 134 -8.22 -15.80 -4.42
N THR A 135 -7.54 -14.64 -4.60
CA THR A 135 -7.86 -13.71 -5.71
C THR A 135 -6.80 -13.63 -6.81
N PHE A 136 -5.68 -14.30 -6.66
CA PHE A 136 -4.64 -14.34 -7.70
C PHE A 136 -4.60 -15.73 -8.33
N PRO A 137 -4.65 -15.81 -9.68
CA PRO A 137 -4.47 -17.10 -10.34
C PRO A 137 -3.10 -17.66 -9.95
N GLU A 138 -3.09 -18.87 -9.41
CA GLU A 138 -1.86 -19.64 -9.30
C GLU A 138 -1.27 -19.75 -10.69
N ASN A 139 -0.08 -19.17 -10.91
CA ASN A 139 0.72 -19.58 -12.05
C ASN A 139 1.13 -21.02 -11.76
N LYS A 140 0.37 -21.96 -12.33
CA LYS A 140 0.75 -23.37 -12.37
C LYS A 140 2.04 -23.42 -13.22
N GLU A 141 3.16 -23.61 -12.56
CA GLU A 141 4.39 -24.08 -13.19
C GLU A 141 4.22 -25.55 -13.63
#